data_8ea32eecdbae2de372ec057c2440d700
#
_entry.id   8ea32eecdbae2de372ec057c2440d700
#
_cell.length_a   1.000
_cell.length_b   1.000
_cell.length_c   1.000
_cell.angle_alpha   90.00
_cell.angle_beta   90.00
_cell.angle_gamma   90.00
#
_symmetry.space_group_name_H-M   'P 1'
#
loop_
_entity.id
_entity.type
_entity.pdbx_description
1 polymer ?
#
loop_
_entity_poly.entity_id
_entity_poly.type
_entity_poly.pdbx_seq_one_letter_code
_entity_poly.pdbx_strand_id
1 'polypeptide(L)'
;ARTDADAADLLTSDIDDRDKKFVTGERTSEGFFQVNCGVEQGIDRGLSYAPYADLIWMETSNPDLEYARKFAEGIHAKFPGKMLAYNCSPSFNWAAKLTVPEMETFREELAKMGYKFQFITLAGFHALNTAMFELALAYKERGMAGYSELQEREFALQAKGFRAVKHQSFVGTGYFDAVQTVVTAGNSSTTALAGSTEAEQFH
;
A
#
# COMPACT_ATOMS: atom_id res chain seq x y z
N ALA A 1 -3.54 6.19 -13.43
CA ALA A 1 -5.01 6.34 -13.37
C ALA A 1 -5.67 5.06 -12.88
N ARG A 2 -6.73 5.18 -12.09
CA ARG A 2 -7.57 4.08 -11.63
C ARG A 2 -8.86 4.05 -12.44
N THR A 3 -9.25 2.86 -12.91
CA THR A 3 -10.58 2.64 -13.48
C THR A 3 -11.64 2.54 -12.38
N ASP A 4 -12.89 2.33 -12.75
CA ASP A 4 -13.90 1.91 -11.78
C ASP A 4 -13.54 0.54 -11.18
N ALA A 5 -14.10 0.24 -10.00
CA ALA A 5 -13.96 -1.08 -9.41
C ALA A 5 -14.73 -2.12 -10.24
N ASP A 6 -14.29 -3.38 -10.15
CA ASP A 6 -14.95 -4.49 -10.84
C ASP A 6 -16.42 -4.69 -10.47
N ALA A 7 -16.82 -4.25 -9.29
CA ALA A 7 -18.19 -4.31 -8.77
C ALA A 7 -18.94 -2.96 -8.87
N ALA A 8 -18.42 -1.99 -9.62
CA ALA A 8 -19.06 -0.68 -9.78
C ALA A 8 -20.20 -0.76 -10.82
N ASP A 9 -21.38 -1.10 -10.37
CA ASP A 9 -22.57 -1.40 -11.18
C ASP A 9 -23.49 -0.20 -11.45
N LEU A 10 -23.08 1.01 -11.03
CA LEU A 10 -23.86 2.22 -11.20
C LEU A 10 -23.07 3.35 -11.88
N LEU A 11 -23.75 4.10 -12.77
CA LEU A 11 -23.26 5.33 -13.36
C LEU A 11 -24.21 6.50 -13.05
N THR A 12 -23.64 7.67 -12.85
CA THR A 12 -24.41 8.91 -12.64
C THR A 12 -24.98 9.50 -13.92
N SER A 13 -24.38 9.18 -15.07
CA SER A 13 -24.82 9.67 -16.39
C SER A 13 -24.50 8.64 -17.48
N ASP A 14 -25.17 8.78 -18.62
CA ASP A 14 -24.98 7.98 -19.84
C ASP A 14 -24.42 8.80 -21.01
N ILE A 15 -23.76 9.92 -20.70
CA ILE A 15 -23.24 10.84 -21.73
C ILE A 15 -21.99 10.32 -22.44
N ASP A 16 -21.24 9.41 -21.81
CA ASP A 16 -20.06 8.78 -22.42
C ASP A 16 -20.49 7.61 -23.30
N ASP A 17 -20.22 7.71 -24.60
CA ASP A 17 -20.57 6.65 -25.55
C ASP A 17 -19.90 5.31 -25.24
N ARG A 18 -18.76 5.29 -24.57
CA ARG A 18 -18.06 4.07 -24.15
C ARG A 18 -18.86 3.28 -23.12
N ASP A 19 -19.62 3.96 -22.28
CA ASP A 19 -20.42 3.32 -21.24
C ASP A 19 -21.71 2.70 -21.78
N LYS A 20 -22.25 3.20 -22.89
CA LYS A 20 -23.54 2.80 -23.43
C LYS A 20 -23.70 1.30 -23.62
N LYS A 21 -22.63 0.61 -24.01
CA LYS A 21 -22.64 -0.85 -24.21
C LYS A 21 -22.78 -1.67 -22.91
N PHE A 22 -22.51 -1.04 -21.78
CA PHE A 22 -22.62 -1.65 -20.45
C PHE A 22 -23.95 -1.33 -19.76
N VAL A 23 -24.63 -0.25 -20.16
CA VAL A 23 -25.90 0.18 -19.56
C VAL A 23 -26.98 -0.88 -19.81
N THR A 24 -27.66 -1.31 -18.75
CA THR A 24 -28.73 -2.33 -18.82
C THR A 24 -30.08 -1.78 -19.28
N GLY A 25 -30.26 -0.46 -19.20
CA GLY A 25 -31.55 0.22 -19.41
C GLY A 25 -32.33 0.43 -18.13
N GLU A 26 -31.94 -0.20 -17.03
CA GLU A 26 -32.56 -0.04 -15.71
C GLU A 26 -31.95 1.14 -14.95
N ARG A 27 -32.74 1.69 -13.99
CA ARG A 27 -32.31 2.76 -13.09
C ARG A 27 -32.66 2.44 -11.65
N THR A 28 -31.84 2.97 -10.73
CA THR A 28 -32.18 2.95 -9.31
C THR A 28 -33.27 3.98 -8.97
N SER A 29 -33.80 3.91 -7.76
CA SER A 29 -34.77 4.88 -7.25
C SER A 29 -34.22 6.32 -7.24
N GLU A 30 -32.90 6.49 -7.10
CA GLU A 30 -32.20 7.78 -7.14
C GLU A 30 -31.94 8.26 -8.58
N GLY A 31 -32.19 7.42 -9.58
CA GLY A 31 -32.03 7.73 -10.99
C GLY A 31 -30.65 7.37 -11.60
N PHE A 32 -29.80 6.64 -10.89
CA PHE A 32 -28.54 6.12 -11.43
C PHE A 32 -28.79 5.04 -12.47
N PHE A 33 -27.92 4.99 -13.49
CA PHE A 33 -27.97 3.96 -14.51
C PHE A 33 -27.31 2.68 -14.00
N GLN A 34 -28.00 1.56 -14.11
CA GLN A 34 -27.39 0.26 -13.83
C GLN A 34 -26.55 -0.22 -15.02
N VAL A 35 -25.40 -0.80 -14.74
CA VAL A 35 -24.46 -1.29 -15.75
C VAL A 35 -24.00 -2.73 -15.46
N ASN A 36 -23.69 -3.44 -16.53
CA ASN A 36 -22.97 -4.72 -16.45
C ASN A 36 -21.49 -4.41 -16.14
N CYS A 37 -21.15 -4.39 -14.85
CA CYS A 37 -19.79 -4.13 -14.36
C CYS A 37 -18.88 -5.35 -14.55
N GLY A 38 -17.58 -5.18 -14.29
CA GLY A 38 -16.60 -6.25 -14.35
C GLY A 38 -15.35 -5.89 -15.15
N VAL A 39 -14.57 -6.93 -15.49
CA VAL A 39 -13.27 -6.74 -16.15
C VAL A 39 -13.38 -6.04 -17.51
N GLU A 40 -14.42 -6.31 -18.28
CA GLU A 40 -14.62 -5.72 -19.60
C GLU A 40 -14.82 -4.20 -19.52
N GLN A 41 -15.62 -3.73 -18.56
CA GLN A 41 -15.78 -2.32 -18.29
C GLN A 41 -14.46 -1.71 -17.80
N GLY A 42 -13.76 -2.39 -16.90
CA GLY A 42 -12.45 -1.97 -16.42
C GLY A 42 -11.41 -1.85 -17.55
N ILE A 43 -11.38 -2.80 -18.50
CA ILE A 43 -10.49 -2.74 -19.68
C ILE A 43 -10.85 -1.53 -20.54
N ASP A 44 -12.12 -1.32 -20.84
CA ASP A 44 -12.56 -0.21 -21.67
C ASP A 44 -12.16 1.16 -21.09
N ARG A 45 -12.37 1.32 -19.80
CA ARG A 45 -11.91 2.49 -19.04
C ARG A 45 -10.39 2.62 -19.06
N GLY A 46 -9.67 1.54 -18.78
CA GLY A 46 -8.21 1.50 -18.79
C GLY A 46 -7.63 1.89 -20.14
N LEU A 47 -8.20 1.40 -21.24
CA LEU A 47 -7.80 1.77 -22.61
C LEU A 47 -8.00 3.25 -22.88
N SER A 48 -9.06 3.87 -22.35
CA SER A 48 -9.30 5.31 -22.51
C SER A 48 -8.31 6.18 -21.73
N TYR A 49 -7.79 5.67 -20.62
CA TYR A 49 -6.83 6.37 -19.75
C TYR A 49 -5.37 6.15 -20.17
N ALA A 50 -5.09 5.02 -20.84
CA ALA A 50 -3.74 4.60 -21.16
C ALA A 50 -2.88 5.63 -21.93
N PRO A 51 -3.40 6.46 -22.86
CA PRO A 51 -2.63 7.52 -23.49
C PRO A 51 -2.14 8.62 -22.54
N TYR A 52 -2.82 8.81 -21.41
CA TYR A 52 -2.65 9.97 -20.53
C TYR A 52 -2.03 9.63 -19.19
N ALA A 53 -1.81 8.34 -18.87
CA ALA A 53 -1.30 7.90 -17.59
C ALA A 53 -0.09 6.99 -17.74
N ASP A 54 0.88 7.11 -16.84
CA ASP A 54 2.07 6.24 -16.79
C ASP A 54 1.70 4.82 -16.35
N LEU A 55 0.80 4.72 -15.38
CA LEU A 55 0.32 3.47 -14.79
C LEU A 55 -1.20 3.39 -14.85
N ILE A 56 -1.72 2.20 -15.17
CA ILE A 56 -3.14 1.90 -15.13
C ILE A 56 -3.43 0.89 -14.03
N TRP A 57 -4.50 1.13 -13.30
CA TRP A 57 -4.92 0.31 -12.18
C TRP A 57 -6.44 0.09 -12.22
N MET A 58 -6.87 -1.16 -12.18
CA MET A 58 -8.25 -1.54 -11.94
C MET A 58 -8.40 -2.02 -10.50
N GLU A 59 -9.38 -1.47 -9.77
CA GLU A 59 -9.72 -1.96 -8.44
C GLU A 59 -10.51 -3.26 -8.55
N THR A 60 -10.18 -4.23 -7.69
CA THR A 60 -10.82 -5.56 -7.69
C THR A 60 -11.39 -5.90 -6.32
N SER A 61 -12.39 -6.77 -6.29
CA SER A 61 -13.07 -7.21 -5.07
C SER A 61 -12.43 -8.45 -4.43
N ASN A 62 -11.59 -9.17 -5.17
CA ASN A 62 -10.95 -10.39 -4.72
C ASN A 62 -9.52 -10.50 -5.28
N PRO A 63 -8.61 -11.24 -4.59
CA PRO A 63 -7.28 -11.54 -5.10
C PRO A 63 -7.37 -12.68 -6.13
N ASP A 64 -7.57 -12.33 -7.39
CA ASP A 64 -7.74 -13.28 -8.50
C ASP A 64 -6.73 -12.98 -9.60
N LEU A 65 -5.76 -13.91 -9.79
CA LEU A 65 -4.70 -13.78 -10.79
C LEU A 65 -5.25 -13.94 -12.22
N GLU A 66 -6.28 -14.73 -12.43
CA GLU A 66 -6.86 -14.90 -13.76
C GLU A 66 -7.62 -13.63 -14.18
N TYR A 67 -8.31 -13.02 -13.24
CA TYR A 67 -8.97 -11.74 -13.46
C TYR A 67 -7.96 -10.62 -13.76
N ALA A 68 -6.85 -10.60 -12.99
CA ALA A 68 -5.75 -9.68 -13.25
C ALA A 68 -5.10 -9.91 -14.62
N ARG A 69 -4.97 -11.17 -15.06
CA ARG A 69 -4.45 -11.54 -16.38
C ARG A 69 -5.32 -10.97 -17.50
N LYS A 70 -6.63 -11.16 -17.43
CA LYS A 70 -7.58 -10.65 -18.43
C LYS A 70 -7.47 -9.14 -18.59
N PHE A 71 -7.38 -8.42 -17.47
CA PHE A 71 -7.19 -6.97 -17.52
C PHE A 71 -5.87 -6.60 -18.18
N ALA A 72 -4.77 -7.23 -17.78
CA ALA A 72 -3.44 -6.96 -18.34
C ALA A 72 -3.40 -7.22 -19.84
N GLU A 73 -3.91 -8.36 -20.30
CA GLU A 73 -3.98 -8.73 -21.72
C GLU A 73 -4.83 -7.73 -22.52
N GLY A 74 -5.98 -7.32 -21.98
CA GLY A 74 -6.85 -6.33 -22.60
C GLY A 74 -6.18 -4.98 -22.81
N ILE A 75 -5.39 -4.52 -21.84
CA ILE A 75 -4.62 -3.27 -21.95
C ILE A 75 -3.44 -3.45 -22.93
N HIS A 76 -2.66 -4.52 -22.78
CA HIS A 76 -1.44 -4.75 -23.56
C HIS A 76 -1.73 -5.05 -25.04
N ALA A 77 -2.92 -5.53 -25.38
CA ALA A 77 -3.33 -5.71 -26.77
C ALA A 77 -3.28 -4.41 -27.59
N LYS A 78 -3.51 -3.25 -26.96
CA LYS A 78 -3.47 -1.94 -27.63
C LYS A 78 -2.30 -1.08 -27.16
N PHE A 79 -1.82 -1.26 -25.95
CA PHE A 79 -0.70 -0.52 -25.37
C PHE A 79 0.36 -1.51 -24.83
N PRO A 80 1.12 -2.16 -25.72
CA PRO A 80 2.15 -3.11 -25.32
C PRO A 80 3.14 -2.50 -24.33
N GLY A 81 3.41 -3.19 -23.22
CA GLY A 81 4.32 -2.73 -22.18
C GLY A 81 3.81 -1.60 -21.29
N LYS A 82 2.53 -1.20 -21.40
CA LYS A 82 1.92 -0.27 -20.43
C LYS A 82 2.07 -0.81 -19.03
N MET A 83 2.65 -0.01 -18.15
CA MET A 83 2.81 -0.39 -16.76
C MET A 83 1.45 -0.46 -16.05
N LEU A 84 1.29 -1.47 -15.22
CA LEU A 84 0.08 -1.68 -14.44
C LEU A 84 0.40 -1.60 -12.94
N ALA A 85 -0.59 -1.19 -12.16
CA ALA A 85 -0.55 -1.21 -10.71
C ALA A 85 -1.64 -2.14 -10.15
N TYR A 86 -1.37 -2.72 -8.97
CA TYR A 86 -2.31 -3.61 -8.30
C TYR A 86 -2.40 -3.26 -6.81
N ASN A 87 -3.63 -3.13 -6.33
CA ASN A 87 -3.91 -2.98 -4.90
C ASN A 87 -4.07 -4.37 -4.26
N CYS A 88 -3.08 -4.80 -3.49
CA CYS A 88 -3.19 -5.95 -2.60
C CYS A 88 -4.02 -5.54 -1.37
N SER A 89 -5.32 -5.37 -1.56
CA SER A 89 -6.20 -4.73 -0.58
C SER A 89 -6.24 -5.48 0.76
N PRO A 90 -6.17 -4.79 1.89
CA PRO A 90 -6.41 -5.38 3.20
C PRO A 90 -7.89 -5.75 3.43
N SER A 91 -8.79 -5.30 2.56
CA SER A 91 -10.20 -5.72 2.57
C SER A 91 -10.40 -7.13 2.05
N PHE A 92 -9.41 -7.71 1.37
CA PHE A 92 -9.44 -9.12 1.00
C PHE A 92 -9.16 -9.98 2.23
N ASN A 93 -9.93 -11.04 2.42
CA ASN A 93 -9.55 -12.08 3.37
C ASN A 93 -8.63 -13.08 2.63
N TRP A 94 -7.34 -12.73 2.57
CA TRP A 94 -6.32 -13.45 1.81
C TRP A 94 -6.29 -14.94 2.12
N ALA A 95 -6.24 -15.31 3.41
CA ALA A 95 -6.15 -16.69 3.86
C ALA A 95 -7.44 -17.50 3.62
N ALA A 96 -8.59 -16.83 3.43
CA ALA A 96 -9.84 -17.50 3.06
C ALA A 96 -9.97 -17.70 1.55
N LYS A 97 -9.16 -17.01 0.74
CA LYS A 97 -9.25 -17.02 -0.72
C LYS A 97 -8.12 -17.80 -1.38
N LEU A 98 -6.93 -17.78 -0.78
CA LEU A 98 -5.70 -18.34 -1.36
C LEU A 98 -5.01 -19.24 -0.35
N THR A 99 -4.34 -20.27 -0.85
CA THR A 99 -3.39 -21.08 -0.06
C THR A 99 -2.11 -20.32 0.23
N VAL A 100 -1.33 -20.78 1.21
CA VAL A 100 -0.03 -20.15 1.53
C VAL A 100 0.91 -20.10 0.32
N PRO A 101 1.11 -21.18 -0.47
CA PRO A 101 1.95 -21.11 -1.68
C PRO A 101 1.48 -20.09 -2.72
N GLU A 102 0.16 -19.95 -2.91
CA GLU A 102 -0.39 -18.95 -3.82
C GLU A 102 -0.14 -17.53 -3.32
N MET A 103 -0.29 -17.27 -2.02
CA MET A 103 0.02 -15.96 -1.44
C MET A 103 1.52 -15.61 -1.54
N GLU A 104 2.41 -16.57 -1.34
CA GLU A 104 3.87 -16.37 -1.43
C GLU A 104 4.30 -15.95 -2.84
N THR A 105 3.67 -16.47 -3.89
CA THR A 105 4.02 -16.21 -5.29
C THR A 105 3.16 -15.11 -5.93
N PHE A 106 2.09 -14.67 -5.30
CA PHE A 106 1.06 -13.80 -5.88
C PHE A 106 1.64 -12.53 -6.52
N ARG A 107 2.53 -11.83 -5.82
CA ARG A 107 3.15 -10.60 -6.33
C ARG A 107 4.05 -10.84 -7.54
N GLU A 108 4.71 -12.00 -7.59
CA GLU A 108 5.61 -12.36 -8.69
C GLU A 108 4.83 -12.71 -9.94
N GLU A 109 3.72 -13.42 -9.78
CA GLU A 109 2.79 -13.69 -10.88
C GLU A 109 2.19 -12.39 -11.45
N LEU A 110 1.77 -11.46 -10.61
CA LEU A 110 1.36 -10.14 -11.05
C LEU A 110 2.47 -9.39 -11.80
N ALA A 111 3.71 -9.45 -11.29
CA ALA A 111 4.84 -8.77 -11.94
C ALA A 111 5.13 -9.29 -13.34
N LYS A 112 4.95 -10.61 -13.58
CA LYS A 112 5.07 -11.24 -14.92
C LYS A 112 4.03 -10.69 -15.91
N MET A 113 2.84 -10.35 -15.43
CA MET A 113 1.75 -9.78 -16.23
C MET A 113 1.91 -8.26 -16.49
N GLY A 114 2.95 -7.61 -15.96
CA GLY A 114 3.18 -6.17 -16.15
C GLY A 114 2.72 -5.28 -15.01
N TYR A 115 2.25 -5.82 -13.91
CA TYR A 115 1.95 -5.05 -12.69
C TYR A 115 3.26 -4.66 -11.98
N LYS A 116 3.82 -3.53 -12.39
CA LYS A 116 5.15 -3.07 -11.92
C LYS A 116 5.09 -2.30 -10.60
N PHE A 117 3.92 -1.84 -10.20
CA PHE A 117 3.69 -1.20 -8.91
C PHE A 117 2.60 -1.95 -8.16
N GLN A 118 2.95 -2.49 -7.00
CA GLN A 118 2.05 -3.23 -6.13
C GLN A 118 2.10 -2.62 -4.75
N PHE A 119 0.95 -2.48 -4.11
CA PHE A 119 0.85 -1.83 -2.82
C PHE A 119 -0.23 -2.48 -1.96
N ILE A 120 -0.07 -2.37 -0.65
CA ILE A 120 -1.06 -2.79 0.33
C ILE A 120 -1.59 -1.52 0.98
N THR A 121 -2.79 -1.12 0.60
CA THR A 121 -3.44 0.03 1.24
C THR A 121 -3.64 -0.23 2.73
N LEU A 122 -3.45 0.82 3.55
CA LEU A 122 -3.64 0.75 5.00
C LEU A 122 -2.73 -0.24 5.75
N ALA A 123 -1.70 -0.82 5.12
CA ALA A 123 -0.77 -1.73 5.82
C ALA A 123 -0.16 -1.08 7.06
N GLY A 124 0.31 0.16 6.93
CA GLY A 124 0.85 0.92 8.05
C GLY A 124 -0.18 1.22 9.13
N PHE A 125 -1.41 1.54 8.74
CA PHE A 125 -2.53 1.75 9.67
C PHE A 125 -2.80 0.49 10.51
N HIS A 126 -2.95 -0.66 9.87
CA HIS A 126 -3.21 -1.92 10.58
C HIS A 126 -2.04 -2.33 11.46
N ALA A 127 -0.80 -2.23 10.96
CA ALA A 127 0.39 -2.56 11.72
C ALA A 127 0.52 -1.68 12.98
N LEU A 128 0.35 -0.35 12.84
CA LEU A 128 0.43 0.58 13.96
C LEU A 128 -0.67 0.32 15.00
N ASN A 129 -1.91 0.18 14.55
CA ASN A 129 -3.03 -0.05 15.48
C ASN A 129 -2.89 -1.37 16.24
N THR A 130 -2.50 -2.44 15.56
CA THR A 130 -2.26 -3.74 16.20
C THR A 130 -1.15 -3.65 17.23
N ALA A 131 0.01 -3.09 16.85
CA ALA A 131 1.15 -2.95 17.76
C ALA A 131 0.82 -2.09 18.98
N MET A 132 0.12 -0.97 18.80
CA MET A 132 -0.29 -0.12 19.91
C MET A 132 -1.33 -0.78 20.82
N PHE A 133 -2.26 -1.54 20.26
CA PHE A 133 -3.23 -2.28 21.05
C PHE A 133 -2.56 -3.36 21.91
N GLU A 134 -1.66 -4.15 21.32
CA GLU A 134 -0.88 -5.17 22.04
C GLU A 134 -0.04 -4.55 23.16
N LEU A 135 0.63 -3.43 22.87
CA LEU A 135 1.41 -2.70 23.88
C LEU A 135 0.53 -2.20 25.03
N ALA A 136 -0.64 -1.63 24.73
CA ALA A 136 -1.55 -1.13 25.75
C ALA A 136 -2.05 -2.26 26.66
N LEU A 137 -2.36 -3.43 26.13
CA LEU A 137 -2.73 -4.61 26.91
C LEU A 137 -1.58 -5.07 27.82
N ALA A 138 -0.38 -5.25 27.26
CA ALA A 138 0.79 -5.69 28.01
C ALA A 138 1.15 -4.70 29.12
N TYR A 139 1.09 -3.39 28.82
CA TYR A 139 1.36 -2.36 29.80
C TYR A 139 0.31 -2.32 30.94
N LYS A 140 -0.98 -2.46 30.59
CA LYS A 140 -2.07 -2.53 31.56
C LYS A 140 -1.88 -3.68 32.59
N GLU A 141 -1.42 -4.82 32.09
CA GLU A 141 -1.28 -6.03 32.90
C GLU A 141 0.03 -6.06 33.70
N ARG A 142 1.14 -5.56 33.15
CA ARG A 142 2.50 -5.78 33.67
C ARG A 142 3.35 -4.52 33.73
N GLY A 143 2.80 -3.34 33.47
CA GLY A 143 3.51 -2.07 33.50
C GLY A 143 4.74 -2.04 32.60
N MET A 144 5.86 -1.52 33.10
CA MET A 144 7.11 -1.40 32.35
C MET A 144 7.69 -2.75 31.89
N ALA A 145 7.39 -3.85 32.57
CA ALA A 145 7.78 -5.16 32.07
C ALA A 145 7.10 -5.51 30.73
N GLY A 146 5.84 -5.13 30.57
CA GLY A 146 5.14 -5.26 29.28
C GLY A 146 5.71 -4.35 28.19
N TYR A 147 6.12 -3.14 28.54
CA TYR A 147 6.80 -2.25 27.59
C TYR A 147 8.19 -2.76 27.18
N SER A 148 8.97 -3.27 28.13
CA SER A 148 10.34 -3.74 27.82
C SER A 148 10.36 -4.89 26.81
N GLU A 149 9.29 -5.68 26.70
CA GLU A 149 9.18 -6.73 25.66
C GLU A 149 9.15 -6.15 24.25
N LEU A 150 8.59 -4.96 24.06
CA LEU A 150 8.70 -4.26 22.78
C LEU A 150 10.15 -3.89 22.48
N GLN A 151 10.88 -3.36 23.46
CA GLN A 151 12.29 -3.00 23.30
C GLN A 151 13.15 -4.22 22.98
N GLU A 152 12.96 -5.34 23.69
CA GLU A 152 13.69 -6.58 23.44
C GLU A 152 13.45 -7.13 22.01
N ARG A 153 12.21 -7.00 21.51
CA ARG A 153 11.90 -7.36 20.10
C ARG A 153 12.62 -6.45 19.12
N GLU A 154 12.70 -5.16 19.40
CA GLU A 154 13.42 -4.18 18.56
C GLU A 154 14.92 -4.48 18.55
N PHE A 155 15.53 -4.80 19.70
CA PHE A 155 16.94 -5.20 19.80
C PHE A 155 17.22 -6.47 18.97
N ALA A 156 16.37 -7.47 19.08
CA ALA A 156 16.50 -8.71 18.30
C ALA A 156 16.38 -8.45 16.77
N LEU A 157 15.58 -7.48 16.36
CA LEU A 157 15.41 -7.12 14.95
C LEU A 157 16.59 -6.34 14.37
N GLN A 158 17.49 -5.78 15.20
CA GLN A 158 18.69 -5.10 14.70
C GLN A 158 19.55 -6.01 13.83
N ALA A 159 19.64 -7.29 14.18
CA ALA A 159 20.37 -8.28 13.38
C ALA A 159 19.76 -8.47 11.96
N LYS A 160 18.51 -8.08 11.77
CA LYS A 160 17.79 -8.11 10.49
C LYS A 160 17.73 -6.75 9.78
N GLY A 161 18.46 -5.75 10.33
CA GLY A 161 18.53 -4.41 9.74
C GLY A 161 17.54 -3.39 10.32
N PHE A 162 16.83 -3.69 11.40
CA PHE A 162 15.98 -2.70 12.08
C PHE A 162 16.86 -1.65 12.76
N ARG A 163 16.57 -0.36 12.54
CA ARG A 163 17.45 0.75 12.97
C ARG A 163 16.77 1.72 13.93
N ALA A 164 15.45 1.63 14.09
CA ALA A 164 14.69 2.62 14.85
C ALA A 164 14.88 2.52 16.38
N VAL A 165 15.62 1.53 16.89
CA VAL A 165 16.07 1.47 18.30
C VAL A 165 16.72 2.78 18.71
N LYS A 166 17.61 3.32 17.86
CA LYS A 166 18.21 4.66 18.03
C LYS A 166 17.33 5.68 17.32
N HIS A 167 16.22 6.04 17.95
CA HIS A 167 15.15 6.80 17.33
C HIS A 167 15.58 8.23 16.93
N GLN A 168 16.40 8.92 17.71
CA GLN A 168 16.90 10.26 17.36
C GLN A 168 17.80 10.21 16.12
N SER A 169 18.71 9.25 16.08
CA SER A 169 19.54 9.01 14.89
C SER A 169 18.70 8.60 13.70
N PHE A 170 17.71 7.72 13.91
CA PHE A 170 16.85 7.19 12.85
C PHE A 170 16.01 8.28 12.17
N VAL A 171 15.48 9.25 12.91
CA VAL A 171 14.73 10.39 12.34
C VAL A 171 15.61 11.49 11.76
N GLY A 172 16.93 11.32 11.72
CA GLY A 172 17.85 12.21 11.03
C GLY A 172 18.40 13.37 11.85
N THR A 173 18.36 13.30 13.19
CA THR A 173 18.90 14.34 14.07
C THR A 173 20.36 14.67 13.77
N GLY A 174 21.17 13.66 13.40
CA GLY A 174 22.57 13.86 13.04
C GLY A 174 22.81 14.77 11.82
N TYR A 175 21.84 14.90 10.91
CA TYR A 175 21.93 15.88 9.83
C TYR A 175 21.92 17.33 10.38
N PHE A 176 21.03 17.62 11.31
CA PHE A 176 20.94 18.94 11.92
C PHE A 176 22.18 19.25 12.75
N ASP A 177 22.70 18.27 13.50
CA ASP A 177 23.98 18.41 14.24
C ASP A 177 25.13 18.70 13.29
N ALA A 178 25.20 18.04 12.13
CA ALA A 178 26.22 18.29 11.12
C ALA A 178 26.12 19.74 10.54
N VAL A 179 24.90 20.19 10.21
CA VAL A 179 24.68 21.56 9.75
C VAL A 179 25.10 22.57 10.81
N GLN A 180 24.70 22.39 12.07
CA GLN A 180 25.05 23.24 13.18
C GLN A 180 26.58 23.33 13.39
N THR A 181 27.24 22.18 13.31
CA THR A 181 28.70 22.10 13.44
C THR A 181 29.42 22.86 12.32
N VAL A 182 28.96 22.73 11.09
CA VAL A 182 29.55 23.42 9.94
C VAL A 182 29.37 24.93 10.04
N VAL A 183 28.15 25.42 10.32
CA VAL A 183 27.89 26.89 10.38
C VAL A 183 28.56 27.58 11.55
N THR A 184 28.89 26.85 12.62
CA THR A 184 29.61 27.37 13.79
C THR A 184 31.12 27.11 13.74
N ALA A 185 31.65 26.63 12.61
CA ALA A 185 33.06 26.26 12.45
C ALA A 185 33.56 25.30 13.56
N GLY A 186 32.70 24.33 13.94
CA GLY A 186 33.02 23.34 14.97
C GLY A 186 32.79 23.78 16.42
N ASN A 187 32.33 25.00 16.66
CA ASN A 187 32.15 25.54 18.01
C ASN A 187 30.72 25.40 18.57
N SER A 188 29.98 24.37 18.13
CA SER A 188 28.64 24.13 18.65
C SER A 188 28.69 23.35 19.97
N SER A 189 27.98 23.84 20.98
CA SER A 189 27.71 23.14 22.25
C SER A 189 26.31 22.58 22.35
N THR A 190 25.51 22.66 21.25
CA THR A 190 24.07 22.34 21.25
C THR A 190 23.72 21.22 20.26
N THR A 191 24.65 20.31 19.98
CA THR A 191 24.36 19.10 19.20
C THR A 191 23.48 18.14 20.01
N ALA A 192 22.50 17.51 19.36
CA ALA A 192 21.49 16.71 20.04
C ALA A 192 21.93 15.28 20.28
N LEU A 193 22.80 14.70 19.43
CA LEU A 193 23.24 13.31 19.57
C LEU A 193 24.39 13.13 20.54
N ALA A 194 25.31 14.10 20.64
CA ALA A 194 26.45 13.99 21.53
C ALA A 194 25.99 14.06 23.00
N GLY A 195 26.33 13.03 23.78
CA GLY A 195 25.92 12.88 25.18
C GLY A 195 24.44 12.58 25.37
N SER A 196 23.74 12.10 24.32
CA SER A 196 22.36 11.62 24.44
C SER A 196 22.30 10.26 25.13
N THR A 197 21.15 9.96 25.76
CA THR A 197 20.89 8.64 26.39
C THR A 197 20.97 7.50 25.37
N GLU A 198 20.68 7.74 24.09
CA GLU A 198 20.86 6.75 23.03
C GLU A 198 22.33 6.34 22.85
N ALA A 199 23.26 7.30 22.97
CA ALA A 199 24.68 7.00 22.84
C ALA A 199 25.22 6.19 24.02
N GLU A 200 24.61 6.35 25.21
CA GLU A 200 25.06 5.72 26.45
C GLU A 200 24.42 4.35 26.70
N GLN A 201 23.17 4.18 26.32
CA GLN A 201 22.38 3.01 26.73
C GLN A 201 22.09 2.01 25.60
N PHE A 202 22.14 2.42 24.33
CA PHE A 202 21.85 1.55 23.19
C PHE A 202 23.11 1.27 22.35
N HIS A 203 23.90 0.32 22.76
CA HIS A 203 25.16 -0.09 22.13
C HIS A 203 24.99 -1.15 21.07
#